data_602f19d144c7846644f6d2cc6237aafa
#
_entry.id   602f19d144c7846644f6d2cc6237aafa
#
_cell.length_a   1.000
_cell.length_b   1.000
_cell.length_c   1.000
_cell.angle_alpha   90.00
_cell.angle_beta   90.00
_cell.angle_gamma   90.00
#
_symmetry.space_group_name_H-M   'P 1'
#
loop_
_entity.id
_entity.type
_entity.pdbx_description
1 polymer ?
#
loop_
_entity_poly.entity_id
_entity_poly.type
_entity_poly.pdbx_seq_one_letter_code
_entity_poly.pdbx_strand_id
1 'polypeptide(L)'
;MERARVLNRLLILFFSLIWLVNGLFCKILDLVPRHQQIVAEILGETYAKTLTIAIGVGEMLIAIWIISRKFAQLSAITQILLIVTMNILEFILAPHLLLWGRLNIVFALCLAALVYYQGFVLEPRLERRNRIA
;
A
#
# COMPACT_ATOMS: atom_id res chain seq x y z
N MET A 1 -20.94 -12.55 -12.84
CA MET A 1 -19.75 -11.70 -13.01
C MET A 1 -19.91 -10.26 -12.52
N GLU A 2 -21.11 -9.83 -12.28
CA GLU A 2 -21.30 -8.56 -11.58
C GLU A 2 -20.64 -8.54 -10.20
N ARG A 3 -20.71 -9.66 -9.49
CA ARG A 3 -20.04 -9.81 -8.20
C ARG A 3 -18.53 -9.58 -8.31
N ALA A 4 -17.92 -10.10 -9.37
CA ALA A 4 -16.48 -9.91 -9.61
C ALA A 4 -16.15 -8.44 -9.90
N ARG A 5 -17.00 -7.75 -10.67
CA ARG A 5 -16.81 -6.32 -10.95
C ARG A 5 -16.95 -5.48 -9.70
N VAL A 6 -17.95 -5.76 -8.87
CA VAL A 6 -18.15 -5.05 -7.61
C VAL A 6 -16.99 -5.29 -6.67
N LEU A 7 -16.56 -6.56 -6.54
CA LEU A 7 -15.42 -6.90 -5.69
C LEU A 7 -14.15 -6.19 -6.16
N ASN A 8 -13.90 -6.18 -7.48
CA ASN A 8 -12.75 -5.50 -8.04
C ASN A 8 -12.74 -4.00 -7.72
N ARG A 9 -13.88 -3.34 -7.90
CA ARG A 9 -14.02 -1.92 -7.57
C ARG A 9 -13.82 -1.64 -6.08
N LEU A 10 -14.39 -2.49 -5.22
CA LEU A 10 -14.26 -2.34 -3.77
C LEU A 10 -12.81 -2.51 -3.34
N LEU A 11 -12.09 -3.48 -3.91
CA LEU A 11 -10.67 -3.69 -3.61
C LEU A 11 -9.82 -2.51 -4.12
N ILE A 12 -10.08 -2.00 -5.31
CA ILE A 12 -9.39 -0.83 -5.85
C ILE A 12 -9.57 0.37 -4.92
N LEU A 13 -10.79 0.64 -4.49
CA LEU A 13 -11.08 1.75 -3.57
C LEU A 13 -10.43 1.53 -2.21
N PHE A 14 -10.46 0.31 -1.71
CA PHE A 14 -9.85 -0.04 -0.43
C PHE A 14 -8.33 0.16 -0.46
N PHE A 15 -7.66 -0.35 -1.49
CA PHE A 15 -6.20 -0.19 -1.62
C PHE A 15 -5.82 1.28 -1.80
N SER A 16 -6.54 1.99 -2.66
CA SER A 16 -6.29 3.42 -2.87
C SER A 16 -6.46 4.21 -1.57
N LEU A 17 -7.49 3.89 -0.80
CA LEU A 17 -7.74 4.55 0.49
C LEU A 17 -6.61 4.27 1.49
N ILE A 18 -6.12 3.01 1.55
CA ILE A 18 -4.99 2.67 2.42
C ILE A 18 -3.76 3.51 2.09
N TRP A 19 -3.38 3.57 0.81
CA TRP A 19 -2.22 4.34 0.38
C TRP A 19 -2.41 5.84 0.60
N LEU A 20 -3.61 6.35 0.33
CA LEU A 20 -3.93 7.76 0.55
C LEU A 20 -3.85 8.15 2.03
N VAL A 21 -4.46 7.34 2.90
CA VAL A 21 -4.43 7.60 4.34
C VAL A 21 -3.00 7.58 4.88
N ASN A 22 -2.23 6.56 4.51
CA ASN A 22 -0.85 6.47 4.96
C ASN A 22 0.02 7.60 4.41
N GLY A 23 -0.17 7.97 3.15
CA GLY A 23 0.62 9.03 2.53
C GLY A 23 0.23 10.42 3.01
N LEU A 24 -1.03 10.78 2.90
CA LEU A 24 -1.49 12.13 3.21
C LEU A 24 -1.63 12.36 4.72
N PHE A 25 -2.49 11.58 5.37
CA PHE A 25 -2.83 11.85 6.76
C PHE A 25 -1.73 11.46 7.74
N CYS A 26 -1.10 10.31 7.54
CA CYS A 26 -0.11 9.82 8.48
C CYS A 26 1.27 10.44 8.29
N LYS A 27 1.65 10.79 7.06
CA LYS A 27 3.00 11.25 6.75
C LYS A 27 3.07 12.73 6.40
N ILE A 28 2.34 13.19 5.39
CA ILE A 28 2.43 14.59 4.93
C ILE A 28 1.86 15.54 6.00
N LEU A 29 0.65 15.25 6.51
CA LEU A 29 0.01 16.06 7.53
C LEU A 29 0.49 15.74 8.95
N ASP A 30 1.28 14.68 9.11
CA ASP A 30 1.86 14.25 10.39
C ASP A 30 0.80 14.05 11.49
N LEU A 31 -0.37 13.54 11.12
CA LEU A 31 -1.44 13.25 12.08
C LEU A 31 -1.16 12.00 12.92
N VAL A 32 -0.22 11.15 12.47
CA VAL A 32 0.25 9.99 13.20
C VAL A 32 1.78 10.08 13.31
N PRO A 33 2.33 10.74 14.35
CA PRO A 33 3.77 10.95 14.49
C PRO A 33 4.60 9.67 14.49
N ARG A 34 3.98 8.53 14.82
CA ARG A 34 4.64 7.23 14.80
C ARG A 34 5.28 6.91 13.46
N HIS A 35 4.68 7.33 12.33
CA HIS A 35 5.26 7.08 11.00
C HIS A 35 6.61 7.78 10.84
N GLN A 36 6.73 9.02 11.30
CA GLN A 36 8.02 9.72 11.29
C GLN A 36 9.04 9.06 12.24
N GLN A 37 8.56 8.57 13.39
CA GLN A 37 9.42 7.84 14.34
C GLN A 37 9.97 6.56 13.74
N ILE A 38 9.17 5.83 12.97
CA ILE A 38 9.61 4.63 12.27
C ILE A 38 10.69 4.99 11.24
N VAL A 39 10.48 6.04 10.45
CA VAL A 39 11.47 6.51 9.48
C VAL A 39 12.76 6.92 10.18
N ALA A 40 12.66 7.62 11.30
CA ALA A 40 13.83 8.04 12.09
C ALA A 40 14.62 6.83 12.61
N GLU A 41 13.92 5.80 13.06
CA GLU A 41 14.56 4.59 13.58
C GLU A 41 15.31 3.80 12.50
N ILE A 42 14.78 3.77 11.27
CA ILE A 42 15.34 3.00 10.17
C ILE A 42 16.39 3.80 9.40
N LEU A 43 16.13 5.06 9.09
CA LEU A 43 16.94 5.89 8.19
C LEU A 43 17.71 7.02 8.89
N GLY A 44 17.49 7.21 10.20
CA GLY A 44 18.13 8.26 10.99
C GLY A 44 17.23 9.48 11.21
N GLU A 45 17.53 10.24 12.27
CA GLU A 45 16.70 11.37 12.68
C GLU A 45 16.91 12.64 11.86
N THR A 46 18.08 12.83 11.30
CA THR A 46 18.47 14.07 10.63
C THR A 46 17.51 14.50 9.53
N TYR A 47 17.09 13.54 8.69
CA TYR A 47 16.21 13.81 7.56
C TYR A 47 14.85 13.10 7.69
N ALA A 48 14.49 12.62 8.90
CA ALA A 48 13.28 11.82 9.10
C ALA A 48 12.02 12.53 8.60
N LYS A 49 11.85 13.81 8.92
CA LYS A 49 10.69 14.58 8.49
C LYS A 49 10.62 14.69 6.96
N THR A 50 11.71 15.08 6.34
CA THR A 50 11.78 15.24 4.88
C THR A 50 11.55 13.91 4.15
N LEU A 51 12.18 12.84 4.63
CA LEU A 51 12.01 11.49 4.06
C LEU A 51 10.58 10.98 4.25
N THR A 52 9.98 11.23 5.41
CA THR A 52 8.59 10.83 5.68
C THR A 52 7.63 11.52 4.72
N ILE A 53 7.80 12.82 4.48
CA ILE A 53 6.98 13.57 3.52
C ILE A 53 7.19 13.03 2.10
N ALA A 54 8.43 12.77 1.71
CA ALA A 54 8.74 12.22 0.38
C ALA A 54 8.08 10.85 0.16
N ILE A 55 8.16 9.97 1.15
CA ILE A 55 7.50 8.67 1.11
C ILE A 55 5.98 8.87 1.00
N GLY A 56 5.43 9.80 1.78
CA GLY A 56 4.00 10.12 1.74
C GLY A 56 3.52 10.58 0.38
N VAL A 57 4.28 11.43 -0.30
CA VAL A 57 3.98 11.87 -1.67
C VAL A 57 3.98 10.65 -2.62
N GLY A 58 4.97 9.78 -2.51
CA GLY A 58 5.03 8.55 -3.31
C GLY A 58 3.81 7.66 -3.08
N GLU A 59 3.36 7.53 -1.84
CA GLU A 59 2.18 6.74 -1.50
C GLU A 59 0.89 7.36 -2.08
N MET A 60 0.77 8.69 -2.08
CA MET A 60 -0.34 9.37 -2.74
C MET A 60 -0.36 9.12 -4.24
N LEU A 61 0.82 9.14 -4.88
CA LEU A 61 0.93 8.83 -6.30
C LEU A 61 0.51 7.39 -6.60
N ILE A 62 0.85 6.46 -5.72
CA ILE A 62 0.40 5.06 -5.83
C ILE A 62 -1.12 4.98 -5.73
N ALA A 63 -1.74 5.72 -4.80
CA ALA A 63 -3.19 5.76 -4.67
C ALA A 63 -3.86 6.22 -5.96
N ILE A 64 -3.35 7.26 -6.59
CA ILE A 64 -3.85 7.77 -7.86
C ILE A 64 -3.68 6.73 -8.97
N TRP A 65 -2.52 6.07 -9.01
CA TRP A 65 -2.24 5.00 -9.98
C TRP A 65 -3.25 3.85 -9.86
N ILE A 66 -3.53 3.41 -8.64
CA ILE A 66 -4.50 2.33 -8.39
C ILE A 66 -5.88 2.67 -8.96
N ILE A 67 -6.36 3.89 -8.68
CA ILE A 67 -7.67 4.34 -9.16
C ILE A 67 -7.72 4.41 -10.69
N SER A 68 -6.59 4.76 -11.34
CA SER A 68 -6.53 4.87 -12.79
C SER A 68 -6.72 3.52 -13.49
N ARG A 69 -6.45 2.42 -12.80
CA ARG A 69 -6.51 1.04 -13.31
C ARG A 69 -5.55 0.77 -14.48
N LYS A 70 -4.64 1.69 -14.77
CA LYS A 70 -3.63 1.53 -15.80
C LYS A 70 -2.49 0.68 -15.30
N PHE A 71 -2.03 -0.27 -16.14
CA PHE A 71 -0.94 -1.17 -15.78
C PHE A 71 -1.17 -1.84 -14.43
N ALA A 72 -2.36 -2.46 -14.28
CA ALA A 72 -2.80 -3.02 -13.00
C ALA A 72 -1.83 -4.05 -12.43
N GLN A 73 -1.22 -4.90 -13.27
CA GLN A 73 -0.24 -5.89 -12.82
C GLN A 73 1.04 -5.24 -12.30
N LEU A 74 1.52 -4.21 -13.00
CA LEU A 74 2.70 -3.47 -12.55
C LEU A 74 2.43 -2.74 -11.24
N SER A 75 1.24 -2.13 -11.10
CA SER A 75 0.80 -1.52 -9.86
C SER A 75 0.76 -2.53 -8.71
N ALA A 76 0.21 -3.72 -8.95
CA ALA A 76 0.14 -4.77 -7.95
C ALA A 76 1.55 -5.22 -7.51
N ILE A 77 2.47 -5.42 -8.44
CA ILE A 77 3.85 -5.77 -8.14
C ILE A 77 4.51 -4.69 -7.28
N THR A 78 4.35 -3.43 -7.68
CA THR A 78 4.90 -2.28 -6.94
C THR A 78 4.36 -2.24 -5.51
N GLN A 79 3.05 -2.38 -5.34
CA GLN A 79 2.42 -2.40 -4.02
C GLN A 79 2.94 -3.54 -3.16
N ILE A 80 3.00 -4.75 -3.71
CA ILE A 80 3.47 -5.93 -2.98
C ILE A 80 4.91 -5.76 -2.54
N LEU A 81 5.78 -5.31 -3.43
CA LEU A 81 7.19 -5.08 -3.10
C LEU A 81 7.34 -4.06 -1.98
N LEU A 82 6.60 -2.94 -2.05
CA LEU A 82 6.66 -1.91 -1.02
C LEU A 82 6.09 -2.40 0.31
N ILE A 83 4.94 -3.06 0.29
CA ILE A 83 4.31 -3.59 1.51
C ILE A 83 5.23 -4.58 2.20
N VAL A 84 5.75 -5.55 1.47
CA VAL A 84 6.60 -6.60 2.04
C VAL A 84 7.92 -6.01 2.53
N THR A 85 8.59 -5.21 1.70
CA THR A 85 9.88 -4.61 2.06
C THR A 85 9.78 -3.72 3.29
N MET A 86 8.81 -2.81 3.30
CA MET A 86 8.61 -1.90 4.43
C MET A 86 8.29 -2.65 5.71
N ASN A 87 7.44 -3.67 5.64
CA ASN A 87 7.06 -4.43 6.83
C ASN A 87 8.19 -5.33 7.34
N ILE A 88 9.02 -5.88 6.46
CA ILE A 88 10.22 -6.62 6.88
C ILE A 88 11.20 -5.69 7.60
N LEU A 89 11.45 -4.50 7.04
CA LEU A 89 12.34 -3.51 7.66
C LEU A 89 11.81 -3.09 9.04
N GLU A 90 10.52 -2.80 9.14
CA GLU A 90 9.89 -2.44 10.41
C GLU A 90 9.92 -3.57 11.43
N PHE A 91 9.67 -4.80 10.98
CA PHE A 91 9.70 -5.99 11.85
C PHE A 91 11.09 -6.20 12.48
N ILE A 92 12.15 -5.99 11.70
CA ILE A 92 13.52 -6.22 12.14
C ILE A 92 14.06 -5.01 12.92
N LEU A 93 13.85 -3.79 12.40
CA LEU A 93 14.53 -2.58 12.89
C LEU A 93 13.71 -1.74 13.85
N ALA A 94 12.39 -1.80 13.80
CA ALA A 94 11.52 -0.95 14.61
C ALA A 94 10.25 -1.67 15.10
N PRO A 95 10.34 -2.92 15.63
CA PRO A 95 9.13 -3.66 16.03
C PRO A 95 8.37 -2.99 17.17
N HIS A 96 9.06 -2.23 18.02
CA HIS A 96 8.46 -1.52 19.16
C HIS A 96 7.57 -0.34 18.77
N LEU A 97 7.68 0.14 17.53
CA LEU A 97 6.88 1.25 17.01
C LEU A 97 5.66 0.79 16.20
N LEU A 98 5.51 -0.50 15.95
CA LEU A 98 4.40 -1.05 15.18
C LEU A 98 3.12 -1.12 16.01
N LEU A 99 1.97 -0.81 15.37
CA LEU A 99 0.67 -0.74 16.03
C LEU A 99 0.32 -2.05 16.75
N TRP A 100 0.56 -3.19 16.09
CA TRP A 100 0.32 -4.52 16.66
C TRP A 100 1.61 -5.30 16.90
N GLY A 101 2.73 -4.60 17.06
CA GLY A 101 4.04 -5.24 17.21
C GLY A 101 4.37 -6.12 16.01
N ARG A 102 4.92 -7.30 16.28
CA ARG A 102 5.30 -8.23 15.20
C ARG A 102 4.12 -8.85 14.44
N LEU A 103 2.89 -8.77 14.99
CA LEU A 103 1.70 -9.22 14.26
C LEU A 103 1.39 -8.34 13.04
N ASN A 104 1.95 -7.14 12.97
CA ASN A 104 1.76 -6.26 11.82
C ASN A 104 2.17 -6.91 10.50
N ILE A 105 3.19 -7.78 10.51
CA ILE A 105 3.64 -8.48 9.31
C ILE A 105 2.58 -9.47 8.78
N VAL A 106 1.79 -10.06 9.66
CA VAL A 106 0.70 -10.97 9.26
C VAL A 106 -0.35 -10.20 8.47
N PHE A 107 -0.75 -9.02 8.96
CA PHE A 107 -1.69 -8.16 8.25
C PHE A 107 -1.13 -7.67 6.92
N ALA A 108 0.17 -7.35 6.88
CA ALA A 108 0.85 -6.94 5.65
C ALA A 108 0.85 -8.06 4.60
N LEU A 109 1.12 -9.29 5.01
CA LEU A 109 1.10 -10.44 4.09
C LEU A 109 -0.32 -10.74 3.58
N CYS A 110 -1.34 -10.57 4.42
CA CYS A 110 -2.73 -10.71 4.00
C CYS A 110 -3.10 -9.63 2.97
N LEU A 111 -2.68 -8.39 3.21
CA LEU A 111 -2.91 -7.29 2.26
C LEU A 111 -2.19 -7.55 0.94
N ALA A 112 -0.94 -8.00 0.98
CA ALA A 112 -0.18 -8.35 -0.22
C ALA A 112 -0.87 -9.45 -1.02
N ALA A 113 -1.42 -10.46 -0.36
CA ALA A 113 -2.18 -11.52 -1.01
C ALA A 113 -3.44 -10.98 -1.70
N LEU A 114 -4.16 -10.06 -1.07
CA LEU A 114 -5.33 -9.41 -1.67
C LEU A 114 -4.94 -8.56 -2.88
N VAL A 115 -3.84 -7.83 -2.81
CA VAL A 115 -3.32 -7.03 -3.91
C VAL A 115 -2.98 -7.92 -5.10
N TYR A 116 -2.31 -9.05 -4.85
CA TYR A 116 -2.01 -10.03 -5.88
C TYR A 116 -3.28 -10.55 -6.55
N TYR A 117 -4.26 -10.95 -5.75
CA TYR A 117 -5.53 -11.46 -6.26
C TYR A 117 -6.23 -10.43 -7.15
N GLN A 118 -6.33 -9.19 -6.72
CA GLN A 118 -6.97 -8.14 -7.50
C GLN A 118 -6.23 -7.86 -8.82
N GLY A 119 -4.90 -7.70 -8.77
CA GLY A 119 -4.11 -7.32 -9.95
C GLY A 119 -3.88 -8.44 -10.94
N PHE A 120 -3.76 -9.69 -10.49
CA PHE A 120 -3.38 -10.83 -11.33
C PHE A 120 -4.52 -11.79 -11.62
N VAL A 121 -5.60 -11.76 -10.86
CA VAL A 121 -6.74 -12.65 -11.06
C VAL A 121 -7.98 -11.90 -11.51
N LEU A 122 -8.44 -10.93 -10.73
CA LEU A 122 -9.68 -10.20 -11.02
C LEU A 122 -9.55 -9.27 -12.24
N GLU A 123 -8.55 -8.40 -12.24
CA GLU A 123 -8.40 -7.41 -13.32
C GLU A 123 -8.20 -8.06 -14.70
N PRO A 124 -7.29 -9.03 -14.88
CA PRO A 124 -7.14 -9.69 -16.19
C PRO A 124 -8.38 -10.46 -16.62
N ARG A 125 -9.09 -11.06 -15.67
CA ARG A 125 -10.33 -11.79 -15.97
C ARG A 125 -11.41 -10.86 -16.51
N LEU A 126 -11.57 -9.69 -15.91
CA LEU A 126 -12.53 -8.69 -16.34
C LEU A 126 -12.14 -8.06 -17.68
N GLU A 127 -10.85 -7.79 -17.90
CA GLU A 127 -10.35 -7.30 -19.18
C GLU A 127 -10.63 -8.27 -20.32
N ARG A 128 -10.32 -9.57 -20.13
CA ARG A 128 -10.59 -10.59 -21.13
C ARG A 128 -12.07 -10.67 -21.48
N ARG A 129 -12.93 -10.57 -20.46
CA ARG A 129 -14.37 -10.61 -20.68
C ARG A 129 -14.85 -9.41 -21.49
N ASN A 130 -14.33 -8.22 -21.20
CA ASN A 130 -14.69 -7.01 -21.94
C ASN A 130 -14.25 -7.09 -23.41
N ARG A 131 -13.13 -7.74 -23.71
CA ARG A 131 -12.67 -7.95 -25.09
C ARG A 131 -13.55 -8.92 -25.87
N ILE A 132 -14.10 -9.92 -25.19
CA ILE A 132 -14.97 -10.93 -25.79
C ILE A 132 -16.37 -10.37 -26.02
N ALA A 133 -16.83 -9.53 -25.12
CA ALA A 133 -18.13 -8.86 -25.25
C ALA A 133 -18.07 -7.72 -26.24
#